data_c5a5fdefef77320f31ef6b9b5f7da753
#
_entry.id   c5a5fdefef77320f31ef6b9b5f7da753
#
_cell.length_a   1.000
_cell.length_b   1.000
_cell.length_c   1.000
_cell.angle_alpha   90.00
_cell.angle_beta   90.00
_cell.angle_gamma   90.00
#
_symmetry.space_group_name_H-M   'P 1'
#
loop_
_entity.id
_entity.type
_entity.pdbx_description
1 polymer ?
#
loop_
_entity_poly.entity_id
_entity_poly.type
_entity_poly.pdbx_seq_one_letter_code
_entity_poly.pdbx_strand_id
1 'polypeptide(L)'
;TLPTLWNNNERFYDAYLSQIEGYYLTGDAGYLDEDDYLFVMNRIDDVINVAGHRLSTGRMEEVVCEHPSVAEGAVIGVNDELKGELPLALVVLSSANSKTPAEVSSELIALVREHIGAVAAFKRVLCVEKLPKTRSGKILRATMKKMANGEEFVVPATIEDEAVLETLSTVL
;
A
#
# COMPACT_ATOMS: atom_id res chain seq x y z
N THR A 1 17.18 7.54 16.43
CA THR A 1 15.95 8.38 16.27
C THR A 1 16.33 9.77 15.80
N LEU A 2 15.46 10.40 15.01
CA LEU A 2 15.63 11.81 14.64
C LEU A 2 15.44 12.69 15.87
N PRO A 3 16.21 13.79 16.03
CA PRO A 3 16.00 14.70 17.16
C PRO A 3 14.71 15.52 17.01
N THR A 4 14.34 15.90 15.79
CA THR A 4 13.11 16.63 15.44
C THR A 4 12.98 16.79 13.93
N LEU A 5 11.87 17.40 13.46
CA LEU A 5 11.71 17.86 12.09
C LEU A 5 12.13 19.33 11.97
N TRP A 6 12.72 19.71 10.82
CA TRP A 6 13.13 21.08 10.58
C TRP A 6 11.95 22.05 10.72
N ASN A 7 12.09 22.99 11.66
CA ASN A 7 11.09 24.02 11.96
C ASN A 7 9.66 23.52 12.22
N ASN A 8 9.50 22.27 12.69
CA ASN A 8 8.19 21.66 12.95
C ASN A 8 8.26 20.60 14.07
N ASN A 9 8.58 21.06 15.29
CA ASN A 9 8.68 20.19 16.46
C ASN A 9 7.32 19.59 16.86
N GLU A 10 6.23 20.33 16.70
CA GLU A 10 4.87 19.88 17.02
C GLU A 10 4.51 18.64 16.17
N ARG A 11 4.69 18.73 14.87
CA ARG A 11 4.48 17.60 13.96
C ARG A 11 5.36 16.39 14.29
N PHE A 12 6.60 16.63 14.74
CA PHE A 12 7.47 15.54 15.19
C PHE A 12 6.90 14.84 16.42
N TYR A 13 6.47 15.62 17.41
CA TYR A 13 5.88 15.09 18.63
C TYR A 13 4.60 14.30 18.31
N ASP A 14 3.70 14.87 17.54
CA ASP A 14 2.41 14.25 17.17
C ASP A 14 2.60 12.95 16.39
N ALA A 15 3.55 12.91 15.46
CA ALA A 15 3.77 11.76 14.61
C ALA A 15 4.45 10.58 15.32
N TYR A 16 5.34 10.86 16.29
CA TYR A 16 6.25 9.84 16.81
C TYR A 16 6.21 9.62 18.32
N LEU A 17 5.73 10.59 19.11
CA LEU A 17 5.84 10.55 20.57
C LEU A 17 4.50 10.69 21.31
N SER A 18 3.46 11.22 20.67
CA SER A 18 2.18 11.51 21.34
C SER A 18 1.32 10.28 21.59
N GLN A 19 1.42 9.25 20.75
CA GLN A 19 0.48 8.12 20.77
C GLN A 19 0.76 7.12 21.90
N ILE A 20 2.03 6.90 22.24
CA ILE A 20 2.44 5.98 23.30
C ILE A 20 3.47 6.69 24.18
N GLU A 21 3.06 7.05 25.41
CA GLU A 21 3.92 7.78 26.34
C GLU A 21 5.22 7.01 26.62
N GLY A 22 6.34 7.69 26.50
CA GLY A 22 7.68 7.13 26.76
C GLY A 22 8.29 6.29 25.62
N TYR A 23 7.56 6.14 24.51
CA TYR A 23 8.03 5.37 23.35
C TYR A 23 8.04 6.18 22.07
N TYR A 24 8.98 5.84 21.18
CA TYR A 24 9.02 6.37 19.82
C TYR A 24 8.28 5.40 18.89
N LEU A 25 7.22 5.86 18.24
CA LEU A 25 6.44 5.08 17.29
C LEU A 25 7.16 5.00 15.94
N THR A 26 7.66 3.82 15.58
CA THR A 26 8.31 3.60 14.26
C THR A 26 7.28 3.46 13.14
N GLY A 27 6.06 3.06 13.49
CA GLY A 27 5.01 2.72 12.54
C GLY A 27 5.15 1.32 11.94
N ASP A 28 6.03 0.50 12.52
CA ASP A 28 6.23 -0.89 12.11
C ASP A 28 5.51 -1.83 13.08
N ALA A 29 4.96 -2.93 12.56
CA ALA A 29 4.42 -4.03 13.33
C ALA A 29 5.41 -5.19 13.35
N GLY A 30 5.60 -5.79 14.54
CA GLY A 30 6.52 -6.91 14.70
C GLY A 30 6.22 -7.69 15.97
N TYR A 31 6.98 -8.72 16.20
CA TYR A 31 6.98 -9.52 17.44
C TYR A 31 8.39 -9.94 17.82
N LEU A 32 8.57 -10.24 19.09
CA LEU A 32 9.76 -10.91 19.60
C LEU A 32 9.44 -12.41 19.73
N ASP A 33 10.36 -13.27 19.33
CA ASP A 33 10.26 -14.71 19.58
C ASP A 33 10.78 -15.09 20.97
N GLU A 34 10.82 -16.39 21.26
CA GLU A 34 11.24 -16.94 22.55
C GLU A 34 12.73 -16.69 22.85
N ASP A 35 13.53 -16.38 21.83
CA ASP A 35 14.96 -16.10 21.92
C ASP A 35 15.26 -14.58 21.84
N ASP A 36 14.25 -13.72 21.96
CA ASP A 36 14.31 -12.26 21.87
C ASP A 36 14.74 -11.72 20.48
N TYR A 37 14.58 -12.48 19.39
CA TYR A 37 14.76 -11.97 18.03
C TYR A 37 13.53 -11.17 17.60
N LEU A 38 13.79 -9.96 17.09
CA LEU A 38 12.74 -9.08 16.57
C LEU A 38 12.43 -9.41 15.11
N PHE A 39 11.18 -9.80 14.86
CA PHE A 39 10.64 -9.98 13.51
C PHE A 39 9.76 -8.79 13.14
N VAL A 40 10.21 -7.98 12.18
CA VAL A 40 9.41 -6.89 11.62
C VAL A 40 8.59 -7.43 10.46
N MET A 41 7.27 -7.41 10.61
CA MET A 41 6.34 -8.04 9.67
C MET A 41 5.90 -7.09 8.57
N ASN A 42 5.45 -5.89 8.93
CA ASN A 42 4.91 -4.90 8.00
C ASN A 42 4.81 -3.53 8.68
N ARG A 43 4.34 -2.54 7.93
CA ARG A 43 3.90 -1.26 8.47
C ARG A 43 2.53 -1.39 9.13
N ILE A 44 2.28 -0.62 10.19
CA ILE A 44 0.96 -0.56 10.84
C ILE A 44 -0.10 0.01 9.90
N ASP A 45 0.32 0.96 9.05
CA ASP A 45 -0.51 1.64 8.06
C ASP A 45 -0.73 0.82 6.76
N ASP A 46 0.04 -0.27 6.57
CA ASP A 46 -0.12 -1.21 5.44
C ASP A 46 -1.07 -2.38 5.76
N VAL A 47 -1.85 -2.27 6.83
CA VAL A 47 -2.89 -3.24 7.20
C VAL A 47 -4.25 -2.68 6.85
N ILE A 48 -5.05 -3.47 6.12
CA ILE A 48 -6.45 -3.16 5.83
C ILE A 48 -7.39 -4.02 6.67
N ASN A 49 -8.57 -3.49 6.97
CA ASN A 49 -9.59 -4.20 7.74
C ASN A 49 -10.75 -4.59 6.83
N VAL A 50 -10.75 -5.84 6.37
CA VAL A 50 -11.80 -6.40 5.51
C VAL A 50 -12.79 -7.20 6.35
N ALA A 51 -13.97 -6.67 6.60
CA ALA A 51 -15.02 -7.33 7.38
C ALA A 51 -14.53 -7.87 8.75
N GLY A 52 -13.69 -7.10 9.45
CA GLY A 52 -13.10 -7.47 10.74
C GLY A 52 -11.79 -8.26 10.66
N HIS A 53 -11.37 -8.69 9.49
CA HIS A 53 -10.08 -9.36 9.29
C HIS A 53 -8.98 -8.35 8.97
N ARG A 54 -7.91 -8.35 9.77
CA ARG A 54 -6.73 -7.52 9.52
C ARG A 54 -5.79 -8.24 8.56
N LEU A 55 -5.64 -7.68 7.36
CA LEU A 55 -4.88 -8.26 6.27
C LEU A 55 -3.74 -7.34 5.85
N SER A 56 -2.57 -7.92 5.60
CA SER A 56 -1.40 -7.19 5.12
C SER A 56 -1.52 -6.91 3.63
N THR A 57 -1.47 -5.64 3.24
CA THR A 57 -1.36 -5.26 1.83
C THR A 57 -0.03 -5.69 1.24
N GLY A 58 1.05 -5.64 2.03
CA GLY A 58 2.37 -6.10 1.61
C GLY A 58 2.38 -7.58 1.18
N ARG A 59 1.68 -8.46 1.93
CA ARG A 59 1.55 -9.86 1.53
C ARG A 59 0.78 -10.04 0.23
N MET A 60 -0.25 -9.20 -0.01
CA MET A 60 -0.97 -9.21 -1.29
C MET A 60 -0.08 -8.70 -2.43
N GLU A 61 0.75 -7.67 -2.19
CA GLU A 61 1.70 -7.15 -3.16
C GLU A 61 2.74 -8.20 -3.57
N GLU A 62 3.28 -8.96 -2.60
CA GLU A 62 4.20 -10.07 -2.87
C GLU A 62 3.57 -11.05 -3.87
N VAL A 63 2.36 -11.53 -3.57
CA VAL A 63 1.62 -12.46 -4.43
C VAL A 63 1.35 -11.86 -5.81
N VAL A 64 0.94 -10.59 -5.88
CA VAL A 64 0.68 -9.90 -7.15
C VAL A 64 1.96 -9.77 -7.98
N CYS A 65 3.09 -9.47 -7.33
CA CYS A 65 4.38 -9.30 -8.01
C CYS A 65 5.05 -10.64 -8.42
N GLU A 66 4.59 -11.78 -7.91
CA GLU A 66 5.02 -13.11 -8.39
C GLU A 66 4.50 -13.41 -9.80
N HIS A 67 3.47 -12.69 -10.27
CA HIS A 67 2.87 -12.94 -11.56
C HIS A 67 3.79 -12.45 -12.71
N PRO A 68 4.12 -13.30 -13.72
CA PRO A 68 5.12 -12.99 -14.74
C PRO A 68 4.77 -11.79 -15.64
N SER A 69 3.49 -11.43 -15.73
CA SER A 69 3.03 -10.25 -16.48
C SER A 69 3.12 -8.94 -15.69
N VAL A 70 3.48 -8.98 -14.40
CA VAL A 70 3.56 -7.80 -13.53
C VAL A 70 5.02 -7.37 -13.38
N ALA A 71 5.32 -6.12 -13.71
CA ALA A 71 6.62 -5.51 -13.47
C ALA A 71 6.66 -4.85 -12.09
N GLU A 72 5.57 -4.21 -11.69
CA GLU A 72 5.43 -3.54 -10.40
C GLU A 72 3.98 -3.64 -9.92
N GLY A 73 3.80 -3.72 -8.62
CA GLY A 73 2.48 -3.75 -8.00
C GLY A 73 2.44 -2.98 -6.68
N ALA A 74 1.29 -2.43 -6.38
CA ALA A 74 0.97 -1.84 -5.09
C ALA A 74 -0.46 -2.22 -4.72
N VAL A 75 -0.70 -2.52 -3.45
CA VAL A 75 -2.04 -2.79 -2.92
C VAL A 75 -2.38 -1.78 -1.84
N ILE A 76 -3.55 -1.16 -1.96
CA ILE A 76 -4.08 -0.18 -1.02
C ILE A 76 -5.46 -0.60 -0.51
N GLY A 77 -5.83 -0.13 0.68
CA GLY A 77 -7.20 -0.25 1.18
C GLY A 77 -8.06 0.88 0.66
N VAL A 78 -9.21 0.55 0.10
CA VAL A 78 -10.24 1.53 -0.32
C VAL A 78 -11.48 1.33 0.53
N ASN A 79 -12.06 2.42 1.01
CA ASN A 79 -13.22 2.41 1.87
C ASN A 79 -14.42 1.68 1.22
N ASP A 80 -15.08 0.85 2.00
CA ASP A 80 -16.29 0.12 1.61
C ASP A 80 -17.32 0.18 2.76
N GLU A 81 -18.57 0.55 2.46
CA GLU A 81 -19.61 0.78 3.45
C GLU A 81 -19.96 -0.48 4.27
N LEU A 82 -19.82 -1.66 3.69
CA LEU A 82 -20.21 -2.92 4.33
C LEU A 82 -19.04 -3.64 5.00
N LYS A 83 -17.85 -3.54 4.42
CA LYS A 83 -16.68 -4.33 4.84
C LYS A 83 -15.58 -3.52 5.50
N GLY A 84 -15.77 -2.22 5.63
CA GLY A 84 -14.78 -1.28 6.14
C GLY A 84 -13.79 -0.89 5.05
N GLU A 85 -12.91 -1.79 4.63
CA GLU A 85 -12.00 -1.58 3.52
C GLU A 85 -11.99 -2.78 2.57
N LEU A 86 -11.69 -2.53 1.31
CA LEU A 86 -11.41 -3.56 0.30
C LEU A 86 -10.06 -3.31 -0.36
N PRO A 87 -9.30 -4.37 -0.67
CA PRO A 87 -8.04 -4.21 -1.38
C PRO A 87 -8.27 -3.81 -2.83
N LEU A 88 -7.46 -2.84 -3.27
CA LEU A 88 -7.32 -2.41 -4.65
C LEU A 88 -5.85 -2.56 -5.04
N ALA A 89 -5.56 -3.38 -6.06
CA ALA A 89 -4.24 -3.46 -6.64
C ALA A 89 -4.10 -2.48 -7.82
N LEU A 90 -2.98 -1.76 -7.85
CA LEU A 90 -2.52 -1.03 -9.01
C LEU A 90 -1.26 -1.72 -9.52
N VAL A 91 -1.27 -2.14 -10.79
CA VAL A 91 -0.17 -2.92 -11.37
C VAL A 91 0.35 -2.29 -12.65
N VAL A 92 1.66 -2.32 -12.82
CA VAL A 92 2.33 -1.98 -14.07
C VAL A 92 2.67 -3.28 -14.78
N LEU A 93 2.21 -3.43 -16.01
CA LEU A 93 2.48 -4.63 -16.78
C LEU A 93 3.92 -4.66 -17.28
N SER A 94 4.50 -5.86 -17.32
CA SER A 94 5.81 -6.08 -17.90
C SER A 94 5.79 -5.78 -19.40
N SER A 95 6.88 -5.23 -19.93
CA SER A 95 7.05 -5.02 -21.38
C SER A 95 7.02 -6.32 -22.20
N ALA A 96 7.30 -7.46 -21.56
CA ALA A 96 7.21 -8.78 -22.17
C ALA A 96 5.79 -9.39 -22.09
N ASN A 97 4.84 -8.68 -21.44
CA ASN A 97 3.47 -9.16 -21.32
C ASN A 97 2.76 -9.20 -22.69
N SER A 98 2.13 -10.34 -22.99
CA SER A 98 1.31 -10.54 -24.19
C SER A 98 -0.19 -10.63 -23.91
N LYS A 99 -0.60 -10.58 -22.63
CA LYS A 99 -1.97 -10.71 -22.19
C LYS A 99 -2.65 -9.35 -22.10
N THR A 100 -3.95 -9.35 -22.24
CA THR A 100 -4.76 -8.14 -22.02
C THR A 100 -4.83 -7.77 -20.53
N PRO A 101 -5.06 -6.51 -20.18
CA PRO A 101 -5.27 -6.09 -18.78
C PRO A 101 -6.37 -6.89 -18.07
N ALA A 102 -7.43 -7.28 -18.77
CA ALA A 102 -8.55 -8.05 -18.23
C ALA A 102 -8.13 -9.50 -17.86
N GLU A 103 -7.33 -10.13 -18.71
CA GLU A 103 -6.78 -11.48 -18.44
C GLU A 103 -5.86 -11.45 -17.24
N VAL A 104 -4.91 -10.51 -17.19
CA VAL A 104 -3.99 -10.35 -16.04
C VAL A 104 -4.77 -10.07 -14.76
N SER A 105 -5.77 -9.19 -14.79
CA SER A 105 -6.61 -8.90 -13.63
C SER A 105 -7.31 -10.16 -13.11
N SER A 106 -7.86 -10.97 -14.00
CA SER A 106 -8.56 -12.22 -13.62
C SER A 106 -7.60 -13.25 -13.00
N GLU A 107 -6.40 -13.37 -13.56
CA GLU A 107 -5.35 -14.26 -13.03
C GLU A 107 -4.84 -13.80 -11.67
N LEU A 108 -4.62 -12.50 -11.48
CA LEU A 108 -4.19 -11.92 -10.19
C LEU A 108 -5.26 -12.12 -9.09
N ILE A 109 -6.54 -11.95 -9.43
CA ILE A 109 -7.63 -12.20 -8.49
C ILE A 109 -7.65 -13.68 -8.05
N ALA A 110 -7.46 -14.60 -9.00
CA ALA A 110 -7.38 -16.04 -8.71
C ALA A 110 -6.15 -16.36 -7.85
N LEU A 111 -4.99 -15.80 -8.19
CA LEU A 111 -3.72 -16.02 -7.48
C LEU A 111 -3.79 -15.53 -6.02
N VAL A 112 -4.28 -14.32 -5.79
CA VAL A 112 -4.45 -13.79 -4.42
C VAL A 112 -5.48 -14.61 -3.64
N ARG A 113 -6.56 -15.07 -4.28
CA ARG A 113 -7.54 -15.95 -3.64
C ARG A 113 -6.95 -17.29 -3.25
N GLU A 114 -6.06 -17.86 -4.04
CA GLU A 114 -5.37 -19.12 -3.76
C GLU A 114 -4.39 -18.98 -2.58
N HIS A 115 -3.55 -17.93 -2.58
CA HIS A 115 -2.47 -17.76 -1.61
C HIS A 115 -2.91 -17.14 -0.28
N ILE A 116 -3.92 -16.27 -0.29
CA ILE A 116 -4.38 -15.52 0.90
C ILE A 116 -5.77 -15.97 1.35
N GLY A 117 -6.58 -16.43 0.40
CA GLY A 117 -7.93 -16.89 0.67
C GLY A 117 -9.02 -15.88 0.28
N ALA A 118 -10.26 -16.38 0.23
CA ALA A 118 -11.43 -15.58 -0.13
C ALA A 118 -11.73 -14.46 0.89
N VAL A 119 -11.19 -14.56 2.10
CA VAL A 119 -11.32 -13.55 3.17
C VAL A 119 -10.77 -12.19 2.76
N ALA A 120 -9.76 -12.16 1.88
CA ALA A 120 -9.19 -10.93 1.36
C ALA A 120 -10.19 -10.10 0.55
N ALA A 121 -11.25 -10.71 0.03
CA ALA A 121 -12.24 -10.08 -0.85
C ALA A 121 -11.58 -9.30 -2.02
N PHE A 122 -10.41 -9.77 -2.47
CA PHE A 122 -9.60 -9.16 -3.51
C PHE A 122 -10.32 -9.31 -4.86
N LYS A 123 -10.79 -8.19 -5.43
CA LYS A 123 -11.65 -8.19 -6.63
C LYS A 123 -11.29 -7.09 -7.62
N ARG A 124 -10.47 -6.12 -7.22
CA ARG A 124 -10.19 -4.94 -8.02
C ARG A 124 -8.69 -4.86 -8.33
N VAL A 125 -8.38 -4.87 -9.61
CA VAL A 125 -7.04 -4.68 -10.16
C VAL A 125 -7.12 -3.64 -11.26
N LEU A 126 -6.31 -2.62 -11.18
CA LEU A 126 -6.15 -1.57 -12.19
C LEU A 126 -4.76 -1.69 -12.80
N CYS A 127 -4.70 -1.87 -14.12
CA CYS A 127 -3.46 -1.76 -14.86
C CYS A 127 -3.19 -0.29 -15.16
N VAL A 128 -2.02 0.18 -14.75
CA VAL A 128 -1.58 1.57 -14.87
C VAL A 128 -0.22 1.64 -15.57
N GLU A 129 0.10 2.78 -16.18
CA GLU A 129 1.38 2.95 -16.87
C GLU A 129 2.56 3.08 -15.89
N LYS A 130 2.35 3.78 -14.77
CA LYS A 130 3.33 4.02 -13.71
C LYS A 130 2.66 4.08 -12.35
N LEU A 131 3.41 3.68 -11.31
CA LEU A 131 3.05 3.95 -9.91
C LEU A 131 3.73 5.25 -9.45
N PRO A 132 3.05 6.09 -8.65
CA PRO A 132 3.66 7.30 -8.09
C PRO A 132 4.72 6.91 -7.07
N LYS A 133 5.92 7.44 -7.25
CA LYS A 133 7.10 7.16 -6.42
C LYS A 133 7.77 8.43 -5.96
N THR A 134 8.50 8.31 -4.87
CA THR A 134 9.50 9.31 -4.49
C THR A 134 10.73 9.18 -5.38
N ARG A 135 11.58 10.23 -5.41
CA ARG A 135 12.89 10.22 -6.11
C ARG A 135 13.82 9.09 -5.64
N SER A 136 13.59 8.53 -4.46
CA SER A 136 14.31 7.34 -3.94
C SER A 136 13.66 6.01 -4.31
N GLY A 137 12.61 6.01 -5.16
CA GLY A 137 11.92 4.81 -5.64
C GLY A 137 10.84 4.26 -4.71
N LYS A 138 10.53 4.93 -3.59
CA LYS A 138 9.47 4.49 -2.66
C LYS A 138 8.09 4.80 -3.23
N ILE A 139 7.23 3.79 -3.35
CA ILE A 139 5.84 3.93 -3.80
C ILE A 139 5.02 4.75 -2.78
N LEU A 140 4.24 5.70 -3.27
CA LEU A 140 3.42 6.63 -2.49
C LEU A 140 2.02 6.05 -2.18
N ARG A 141 1.97 4.94 -1.43
CA ARG A 141 0.71 4.22 -1.11
C ARG A 141 -0.31 5.10 -0.43
N ALA A 142 0.11 5.90 0.55
CA ALA A 142 -0.77 6.80 1.29
C ALA A 142 -1.44 7.83 0.37
N THR A 143 -0.72 8.35 -0.63
CA THR A 143 -1.27 9.28 -1.63
C THR A 143 -2.30 8.58 -2.51
N MET A 144 -1.96 7.39 -3.04
CA MET A 144 -2.90 6.58 -3.84
C MET A 144 -4.16 6.20 -3.05
N LYS A 145 -4.03 5.83 -1.78
CA LYS A 145 -5.18 5.52 -0.90
C LYS A 145 -6.11 6.72 -0.75
N LYS A 146 -5.58 7.90 -0.49
CA LYS A 146 -6.37 9.15 -0.40
C LYS A 146 -7.08 9.47 -1.71
N MET A 147 -6.37 9.36 -2.84
CA MET A 147 -6.96 9.54 -4.17
C MET A 147 -8.13 8.59 -4.42
N ALA A 148 -7.94 7.29 -4.15
CA ALA A 148 -8.95 6.27 -4.35
C ALA A 148 -10.18 6.44 -3.45
N ASN A 149 -10.04 7.11 -2.30
CA ASN A 149 -11.12 7.42 -1.38
C ASN A 149 -11.73 8.82 -1.60
N GLY A 150 -11.24 9.59 -2.57
CA GLY A 150 -11.70 10.97 -2.80
C GLY A 150 -11.33 11.95 -1.67
N GLU A 151 -10.28 11.63 -0.90
CA GLU A 151 -9.81 12.45 0.21
C GLU A 151 -8.83 13.53 -0.28
N GLU A 152 -8.83 14.67 0.39
CA GLU A 152 -7.82 15.71 0.14
C GLU A 152 -6.42 15.21 0.51
N PHE A 153 -5.44 15.52 -0.33
CA PHE A 153 -4.05 15.22 -0.06
C PHE A 153 -3.12 16.33 -0.54
N VAL A 154 -1.97 16.41 0.10
CA VAL A 154 -0.89 17.30 -0.34
C VAL A 154 0.08 16.47 -1.15
N VAL A 155 0.42 16.95 -2.35
CA VAL A 155 1.43 16.29 -3.19
C VAL A 155 2.78 16.29 -2.45
N PRO A 156 3.37 15.11 -2.20
CA PRO A 156 4.64 15.05 -1.49
C PRO A 156 5.75 15.74 -2.27
N ALA A 157 6.48 16.67 -1.65
CA ALA A 157 7.60 17.38 -2.28
C ALA A 157 8.74 16.45 -2.77
N THR A 158 8.73 15.19 -2.31
CA THR A 158 9.68 14.14 -2.69
C THR A 158 9.24 13.34 -3.91
N ILE A 159 8.07 13.59 -4.47
CA ILE A 159 7.59 12.87 -5.66
C ILE A 159 8.55 13.03 -6.83
N GLU A 160 8.74 11.97 -7.60
CA GLU A 160 9.59 11.97 -8.77
C GLU A 160 8.91 12.67 -9.96
N ASP A 161 7.63 12.38 -10.18
CA ASP A 161 6.85 12.85 -11.32
C ASP A 161 5.39 13.08 -10.88
N GLU A 162 4.96 14.35 -10.83
CA GLU A 162 3.59 14.70 -10.43
C GLU A 162 2.54 14.35 -11.49
N ALA A 163 2.91 14.29 -12.78
CA ALA A 163 1.97 13.95 -13.85
C ALA A 163 1.38 12.54 -13.71
N VAL A 164 2.07 11.65 -13.01
CA VAL A 164 1.54 10.30 -12.70
C VAL A 164 0.26 10.37 -11.86
N LEU A 165 0.13 11.37 -10.97
CA LEU A 165 -1.08 11.53 -10.15
C LEU A 165 -2.27 11.97 -10.99
N GLU A 166 -2.06 12.83 -11.99
CA GLU A 166 -3.11 13.26 -12.92
C GLU A 166 -3.63 12.08 -13.73
N THR A 167 -2.73 11.24 -14.25
CA THR A 167 -3.09 10.02 -14.97
C THR A 167 -3.87 9.05 -14.07
N LEU A 168 -3.43 8.85 -12.85
CA LEU A 168 -4.11 7.98 -11.89
C LEU A 168 -5.51 8.48 -11.51
N SER A 169 -5.71 9.79 -11.42
CA SER A 169 -7.01 10.37 -11.08
C SER A 169 -8.10 10.07 -12.10
N THR A 170 -7.73 9.68 -13.32
CA THR A 170 -8.70 9.32 -14.39
C THR A 170 -9.17 7.87 -14.30
N VAL A 171 -8.46 7.01 -13.53
CA VAL A 171 -8.74 5.57 -13.45
C VAL A 171 -9.16 5.11 -12.04
N LEU A 172 -8.91 5.94 -11.01
CA LEU A 172 -9.36 5.71 -9.63
C LEU A 172 -10.76 6.25 -9.41
#